data_ca50f9965ac6386c8fcbc3eb572ebeca
#
_entry.id   ca50f9965ac6386c8fcbc3eb572ebeca
#
_cell.length_a   1.000
_cell.length_b   1.000
_cell.length_c   1.000
_cell.angle_alpha   90.00
_cell.angle_beta   90.00
_cell.angle_gamma   90.00
#
_symmetry.space_group_name_H-M   'P 1'
#
loop_
_entity.id
_entity.type
_entity.pdbx_description
1 polymer ?
#
loop_
_entity_poly.entity_id
_entity_poly.type
_entity_poly.pdbx_seq_one_letter_code
_entity_poly.pdbx_strand_id
1 'polypeptide(L)'
;MTLTELTNSDVKVARLAGNRDLNEKAVKAKMKSMREYGQLVPAIIVDASTAIKDGLKVVDFTTGEEIKDGNNYVVLLDANHRYSAHLRLLEENKKVEPDKQYKGEFYFVYSLNPSVSIEKALAEINIATTPWKGADYVKGVKMMVEEELPTLDFVSELTCMGYSLDAASKWATFGSKISKAVLVRAISGNIDEVLRKSNTINRGRTL
;
A
#
# COMPACT_ATOMS: atom_id res chain seq x y z
N MET A 1 -18.07 6.87 0.08
CA MET A 1 -19.01 5.76 -0.15
C MET A 1 -18.38 4.48 0.37
N THR A 2 -19.12 3.63 1.02
CA THR A 2 -18.66 2.36 1.57
C THR A 2 -19.14 1.17 0.74
N LEU A 3 -18.54 -0.01 0.95
CA LEU A 3 -19.00 -1.23 0.32
C LEU A 3 -20.42 -1.59 0.78
N THR A 4 -20.73 -1.35 2.05
CA THR A 4 -22.07 -1.55 2.60
C THR A 4 -23.11 -0.68 1.88
N GLU A 5 -22.81 0.61 1.65
CA GLU A 5 -23.68 1.52 0.89
C GLU A 5 -23.89 1.07 -0.57
N LEU A 6 -22.83 0.63 -1.25
CA LEU A 6 -22.91 0.07 -2.60
C LEU A 6 -23.81 -1.17 -2.63
N THR A 7 -23.60 -2.10 -1.70
CA THR A 7 -24.38 -3.35 -1.61
C THR A 7 -25.86 -3.07 -1.35
N ASN A 8 -26.15 -2.14 -0.43
CA ASN A 8 -27.52 -1.73 -0.12
C ASN A 8 -28.25 -1.06 -1.31
N SER A 9 -27.48 -0.47 -2.23
CA SER A 9 -27.98 0.13 -3.47
C SER A 9 -27.96 -0.84 -4.67
N ASP A 10 -27.70 -2.12 -4.45
CA ASP A 10 -27.55 -3.17 -5.47
C ASP A 10 -26.46 -2.86 -6.50
N VAL A 11 -25.43 -2.11 -6.08
CA VAL A 11 -24.27 -1.78 -6.92
C VAL A 11 -23.15 -2.76 -6.64
N LYS A 12 -22.61 -3.37 -7.68
CA LYS A 12 -21.52 -4.35 -7.64
C LYS A 12 -20.19 -3.72 -8.02
N VAL A 13 -19.10 -4.38 -7.63
CA VAL A 13 -17.75 -3.95 -7.94
C VAL A 13 -17.19 -4.76 -9.10
N ALA A 14 -16.65 -4.05 -10.07
CA ALA A 14 -16.00 -4.58 -11.28
C ALA A 14 -14.53 -4.15 -11.34
N ARG A 15 -13.80 -4.72 -12.29
CA ARG A 15 -12.42 -4.32 -12.63
C ARG A 15 -12.22 -4.25 -14.14
N LEU A 16 -11.21 -3.53 -14.58
CA LEU A 16 -10.79 -3.57 -16.00
C LEU A 16 -10.11 -4.90 -16.32
N ALA A 17 -10.47 -5.52 -17.45
CA ALA A 17 -9.91 -6.80 -17.87
C ALA A 17 -8.39 -6.76 -18.08
N GLY A 18 -7.84 -5.62 -18.53
CA GLY A 18 -6.41 -5.39 -18.73
C GLY A 18 -5.64 -4.94 -17.49
N ASN A 19 -6.28 -4.85 -16.33
CA ASN A 19 -5.59 -4.47 -15.09
C ASN A 19 -4.73 -5.64 -14.57
N ARG A 20 -3.74 -5.30 -13.73
CA ARG A 20 -2.77 -6.29 -13.19
C ARG A 20 -3.47 -7.46 -12.52
N ASP A 21 -2.96 -8.65 -12.75
CA ASP A 21 -3.39 -9.85 -12.05
C ASP A 21 -3.19 -9.74 -10.53
N LEU A 22 -4.06 -10.41 -9.79
CA LEU A 22 -3.96 -10.46 -8.34
C LEU A 22 -2.73 -11.29 -7.92
N ASN A 23 -1.83 -10.66 -7.19
CA ASN A 23 -0.67 -11.31 -6.61
C ASN A 23 -1.00 -11.80 -5.20
N GLU A 24 -0.99 -13.10 -4.97
CA GLU A 24 -1.34 -13.74 -3.70
C GLU A 24 -0.51 -13.22 -2.52
N LYS A 25 0.79 -13.00 -2.72
CA LYS A 25 1.67 -12.46 -1.67
C LYS A 25 1.27 -11.04 -1.29
N ALA A 26 0.91 -10.22 -2.29
CA ALA A 26 0.45 -8.86 -2.07
C ALA A 26 -0.92 -8.84 -1.36
N VAL A 27 -1.85 -9.71 -1.76
CA VAL A 27 -3.16 -9.83 -1.10
C VAL A 27 -3.00 -10.22 0.38
N LYS A 28 -2.19 -11.25 0.69
CA LYS A 28 -1.90 -11.66 2.09
C LYS A 28 -1.27 -10.54 2.92
N ALA A 29 -0.35 -9.78 2.35
CA ALA A 29 0.24 -8.62 3.02
C ALA A 29 -0.81 -7.54 3.32
N LYS A 30 -1.74 -7.28 2.38
CA LYS A 30 -2.85 -6.36 2.58
C LYS A 30 -3.86 -6.86 3.62
N MET A 31 -4.16 -8.15 3.66
CA MET A 31 -5.00 -8.74 4.72
C MET A 31 -4.41 -8.47 6.11
N LYS A 32 -3.10 -8.70 6.30
CA LYS A 32 -2.43 -8.38 7.57
C LYS A 32 -2.56 -6.91 7.93
N SER A 33 -2.21 -6.01 7.01
CA SER A 33 -2.29 -4.56 7.21
C SER A 33 -3.71 -4.09 7.53
N MET A 34 -4.71 -4.63 6.82
CA MET A 34 -6.11 -4.23 7.03
C MET A 34 -6.70 -4.73 8.35
N ARG A 35 -6.23 -5.88 8.87
CA ARG A 35 -6.61 -6.31 10.23
C ARG A 35 -6.09 -5.37 11.30
N GLU A 36 -4.89 -4.84 11.11
CA GLU A 36 -4.20 -4.02 12.10
C GLU A 36 -4.64 -2.55 12.04
N TYR A 37 -4.77 -1.99 10.82
CA TYR A 37 -4.97 -0.55 10.61
C TYR A 37 -6.27 -0.21 9.88
N GLY A 38 -7.04 -1.19 9.43
CA GLY A 38 -8.18 -0.93 8.53
C GLY A 38 -7.73 -0.50 7.12
N GLN A 39 -8.64 0.14 6.40
CA GLN A 39 -8.31 0.74 5.10
C GLN A 39 -7.82 2.17 5.29
N LEU A 40 -6.55 2.43 5.05
CA LEU A 40 -5.93 3.74 5.22
C LEU A 40 -6.16 4.70 4.04
N VAL A 41 -6.38 4.17 2.84
CA VAL A 41 -6.57 4.96 1.61
C VAL A 41 -7.79 4.43 0.86
N PRO A 42 -8.79 5.27 0.52
CA PRO A 42 -9.93 4.85 -0.27
C PRO A 42 -9.54 4.29 -1.63
N ALA A 43 -10.37 3.43 -2.19
CA ALA A 43 -10.20 2.96 -3.56
C ALA A 43 -10.81 3.97 -4.54
N ILE A 44 -10.16 4.21 -5.66
CA ILE A 44 -10.68 5.09 -6.72
C ILE A 44 -11.56 4.27 -7.65
N ILE A 45 -12.78 4.75 -7.88
CA ILE A 45 -13.77 4.12 -8.74
C ILE A 45 -14.30 5.07 -9.81
N VAL A 46 -14.85 4.49 -10.85
CA VAL A 46 -15.66 5.14 -11.89
C VAL A 46 -16.88 4.28 -12.20
N ASP A 47 -17.91 4.87 -12.82
CA ASP A 47 -19.05 4.09 -13.28
C ASP A 47 -18.65 3.13 -14.41
N ALA A 48 -19.10 1.89 -14.32
CA ALA A 48 -18.76 0.88 -15.33
C ALA A 48 -19.33 1.24 -16.71
N SER A 49 -20.50 1.87 -16.76
CA SER A 49 -21.08 2.39 -18.01
C SER A 49 -20.20 3.41 -18.71
N THR A 50 -19.50 4.27 -17.94
CA THR A 50 -18.55 5.22 -18.48
C THR A 50 -17.31 4.52 -19.05
N ALA A 51 -16.76 3.55 -18.31
CA ALA A 51 -15.61 2.78 -18.78
C ALA A 51 -15.90 2.01 -20.07
N ILE A 52 -17.09 1.42 -20.18
CA ILE A 52 -17.54 0.68 -21.37
C ILE A 52 -17.72 1.63 -22.56
N LYS A 53 -18.29 2.82 -22.36
CA LYS A 53 -18.43 3.86 -23.41
C LYS A 53 -17.09 4.33 -23.93
N ASP A 54 -16.08 4.37 -23.07
CA ASP A 54 -14.69 4.68 -23.44
C ASP A 54 -13.97 3.52 -24.14
N GLY A 55 -14.68 2.41 -24.42
CA GLY A 55 -14.14 1.24 -25.13
C GLY A 55 -13.37 0.27 -24.24
N LEU A 56 -13.40 0.43 -22.93
CA LEU A 56 -12.68 -0.42 -22.00
C LEU A 56 -13.48 -1.69 -21.70
N LYS A 57 -12.79 -2.82 -21.65
CA LYS A 57 -13.38 -4.09 -21.29
C LYS A 57 -13.48 -4.23 -19.78
N VAL A 58 -14.70 -4.35 -19.28
CA VAL A 58 -15.03 -4.44 -17.85
C VAL A 58 -15.45 -5.87 -17.51
N VAL A 59 -14.98 -6.39 -16.38
CA VAL A 59 -15.36 -7.71 -15.87
C VAL A 59 -15.78 -7.61 -14.41
N ASP A 60 -16.74 -8.44 -14.01
CA ASP A 60 -17.15 -8.56 -12.61
C ASP A 60 -15.93 -8.97 -11.76
N PHE A 61 -15.76 -8.34 -10.61
CA PHE A 61 -14.58 -8.56 -9.78
C PHE A 61 -14.52 -9.98 -9.22
N THR A 62 -15.65 -10.57 -8.91
CA THR A 62 -15.76 -11.88 -8.24
C THR A 62 -15.83 -13.02 -9.24
N THR A 63 -16.69 -12.91 -10.26
CA THR A 63 -16.92 -13.99 -11.25
C THR A 63 -15.94 -13.93 -12.41
N GLY A 64 -15.40 -12.75 -12.73
CA GLY A 64 -14.57 -12.52 -13.92
C GLY A 64 -15.36 -12.46 -15.23
N GLU A 65 -16.69 -12.52 -15.18
CA GLU A 65 -17.55 -12.45 -16.36
C GLU A 65 -17.57 -11.03 -16.94
N GLU A 66 -17.64 -10.95 -18.26
CA GLU A 66 -17.67 -9.68 -18.98
C GLU A 66 -19.00 -8.94 -18.77
N ILE A 67 -18.92 -7.67 -18.44
CA ILE A 67 -20.05 -6.76 -18.23
C ILE A 67 -20.24 -5.93 -19.50
N LYS A 68 -21.44 -5.99 -20.09
CA LYS A 68 -21.72 -5.33 -21.38
C LYS A 68 -22.37 -3.96 -21.27
N ASP A 69 -23.22 -3.74 -20.28
CA ASP A 69 -23.96 -2.47 -20.14
C ASP A 69 -23.51 -1.59 -18.98
N GLY A 70 -22.81 -2.16 -18.01
CA GLY A 70 -22.26 -1.45 -16.85
C GLY A 70 -23.29 -0.92 -15.85
N ASN A 71 -24.59 -1.18 -16.03
CA ASN A 71 -25.62 -0.77 -15.08
C ASN A 71 -25.38 -1.46 -13.73
N ASN A 72 -25.55 -0.71 -12.64
CA ASN A 72 -25.33 -1.19 -11.27
C ASN A 72 -23.92 -1.75 -11.02
N TYR A 73 -22.90 -1.23 -11.73
CA TYR A 73 -21.50 -1.56 -11.49
C TYR A 73 -20.62 -0.33 -11.39
N VAL A 74 -19.67 -0.40 -10.46
CA VAL A 74 -18.53 0.53 -10.38
C VAL A 74 -17.22 -0.21 -10.66
N VAL A 75 -16.30 0.42 -11.35
CA VAL A 75 -15.01 -0.14 -11.73
C VAL A 75 -13.91 0.38 -10.84
N LEU A 76 -13.12 -0.51 -10.25
CA LEU A 76 -11.90 -0.16 -9.53
C LEU A 76 -10.81 0.28 -10.53
N LEU A 77 -10.33 1.51 -10.38
CA LEU A 77 -9.13 1.98 -11.07
C LEU A 77 -7.86 1.57 -10.32
N ASP A 78 -7.93 1.56 -9.00
CA ASP A 78 -6.84 1.06 -8.14
C ASP A 78 -7.38 0.11 -7.05
N ALA A 79 -6.50 -0.30 -6.14
CA ALA A 79 -6.85 -1.08 -4.96
C ALA A 79 -7.35 -2.52 -5.19
N ASN A 80 -7.16 -3.13 -6.36
CA ASN A 80 -7.59 -4.51 -6.62
C ASN A 80 -7.09 -5.50 -5.54
N HIS A 81 -5.83 -5.39 -5.12
CA HIS A 81 -5.29 -6.24 -4.05
C HIS A 81 -5.91 -5.95 -2.68
N ARG A 82 -6.21 -4.67 -2.37
CA ARG A 82 -6.86 -4.28 -1.11
C ARG A 82 -8.32 -4.76 -1.07
N TYR A 83 -9.03 -4.62 -2.16
CA TYR A 83 -10.41 -5.09 -2.26
C TYR A 83 -10.50 -6.63 -2.18
N SER A 84 -9.62 -7.35 -2.88
CA SER A 84 -9.51 -8.81 -2.74
C SER A 84 -9.18 -9.22 -1.30
N ALA A 85 -8.29 -8.50 -0.62
CA ALA A 85 -7.94 -8.76 0.78
C ALA A 85 -9.15 -8.55 1.70
N HIS A 86 -9.92 -7.49 1.49
CA HIS A 86 -11.14 -7.21 2.26
C HIS A 86 -12.18 -8.32 2.10
N LEU A 87 -12.47 -8.73 0.86
CA LEU A 87 -13.42 -9.82 0.62
C LEU A 87 -12.99 -11.13 1.30
N ARG A 88 -11.68 -11.46 1.26
CA ARG A 88 -11.16 -12.65 1.93
C ARG A 88 -11.25 -12.55 3.46
N LEU A 89 -11.05 -11.37 4.02
CA LEU A 89 -11.22 -11.15 5.46
C LEU A 89 -12.68 -11.34 5.89
N LEU A 90 -13.64 -10.86 5.09
CA LEU A 90 -15.05 -11.10 5.32
C LEU A 90 -15.42 -12.60 5.20
N GLU A 91 -14.82 -13.31 4.24
CA GLU A 91 -15.03 -14.76 4.11
C GLU A 91 -14.43 -15.54 5.28
N GLU A 92 -13.25 -15.15 5.77
CA GLU A 92 -12.65 -15.73 6.96
C GLU A 92 -13.50 -15.51 8.22
N ASN A 93 -14.22 -14.38 8.33
CA ASN A 93 -15.12 -14.10 9.43
C ASN A 93 -16.21 -15.17 9.63
N LYS A 94 -16.60 -15.87 8.57
CA LYS A 94 -17.58 -16.97 8.66
C LYS A 94 -17.07 -18.16 9.49
N LYS A 95 -15.76 -18.23 9.74
CA LYS A 95 -15.08 -19.32 10.44
C LYS A 95 -14.46 -18.89 11.76
N VAL A 96 -14.66 -17.65 12.17
CA VAL A 96 -14.01 -17.05 13.34
C VAL A 96 -15.05 -16.53 14.31
N GLU A 97 -14.78 -16.68 15.61
CA GLU A 97 -15.64 -16.17 16.67
C GLU A 97 -15.89 -14.67 16.55
N PRO A 98 -17.08 -14.17 16.93
CA PRO A 98 -17.51 -12.78 16.69
C PRO A 98 -16.57 -11.70 17.26
N ASP A 99 -15.90 -11.98 18.36
CA ASP A 99 -14.94 -11.07 19.01
C ASP A 99 -13.61 -10.94 18.24
N LYS A 100 -13.27 -11.94 17.44
CA LYS A 100 -12.05 -12.02 16.62
C LYS A 100 -12.26 -11.67 15.16
N GLN A 101 -13.50 -11.40 14.76
CA GLN A 101 -13.83 -11.06 13.38
C GLN A 101 -13.24 -9.71 12.96
N TYR A 102 -12.80 -9.63 11.72
CA TYR A 102 -12.48 -8.37 11.06
C TYR A 102 -13.75 -7.53 10.89
N LYS A 103 -13.75 -6.31 11.41
CA LYS A 103 -14.90 -5.39 11.40
C LYS A 103 -14.66 -4.15 10.54
N GLY A 104 -13.63 -4.18 9.69
CA GLY A 104 -13.31 -3.05 8.82
C GLY A 104 -14.33 -2.89 7.70
N GLU A 105 -14.60 -1.63 7.34
CA GLU A 105 -15.40 -1.26 6.17
C GLU A 105 -14.44 -0.97 4.99
N PHE A 106 -14.95 -1.02 3.76
CA PHE A 106 -14.19 -0.68 2.57
C PHE A 106 -14.75 0.59 1.92
N TYR A 107 -13.87 1.58 1.74
CA TYR A 107 -14.21 2.92 1.29
C TYR A 107 -13.79 3.15 -0.15
N PHE A 108 -14.67 3.84 -0.88
CA PHE A 108 -14.48 4.22 -2.27
C PHE A 108 -14.61 5.73 -2.44
N VAL A 109 -13.93 6.25 -3.46
CA VAL A 109 -14.05 7.63 -3.91
C VAL A 109 -14.14 7.66 -5.43
N TYR A 110 -15.06 8.48 -5.97
CA TYR A 110 -15.12 8.68 -7.41
C TYR A 110 -13.93 9.51 -7.90
N SER A 111 -13.48 9.23 -9.12
CA SER A 111 -12.51 10.08 -9.80
C SER A 111 -13.09 11.48 -9.97
N LEU A 112 -12.35 12.48 -9.52
CA LEU A 112 -12.84 13.86 -9.45
C LEU A 112 -12.69 14.65 -10.76
N ASN A 113 -12.04 14.08 -11.78
CA ASN A 113 -11.80 14.79 -13.04
C ASN A 113 -12.43 14.07 -14.24
N PRO A 114 -13.68 14.42 -14.61
CA PRO A 114 -14.38 13.78 -15.73
C PRO A 114 -13.76 14.13 -17.11
N SER A 115 -12.85 15.11 -17.16
CA SER A 115 -12.15 15.51 -18.41
C SER A 115 -10.92 14.66 -18.72
N VAL A 116 -10.50 13.78 -17.81
CA VAL A 116 -9.36 12.88 -18.00
C VAL A 116 -9.89 11.50 -18.39
N SER A 117 -9.39 10.95 -19.50
CA SER A 117 -9.77 9.59 -19.88
C SER A 117 -9.36 8.59 -18.79
N ILE A 118 -10.15 7.53 -18.64
CA ILE A 118 -9.89 6.48 -17.62
C ILE A 118 -8.51 5.87 -17.80
N GLU A 119 -8.03 5.68 -19.03
CA GLU A 119 -6.68 5.16 -19.32
C GLU A 119 -5.58 6.08 -18.78
N LYS A 120 -5.72 7.40 -18.98
CA LYS A 120 -4.77 8.38 -18.44
C LYS A 120 -4.82 8.42 -16.91
N ALA A 121 -6.02 8.41 -16.32
CA ALA A 121 -6.17 8.35 -14.88
C ALA A 121 -5.51 7.09 -14.29
N LEU A 122 -5.73 5.94 -14.92
CA LEU A 122 -5.11 4.67 -14.51
C LEU A 122 -3.58 4.71 -14.63
N ALA A 123 -3.04 5.29 -15.71
CA ALA A 123 -1.61 5.47 -15.90
C ALA A 123 -1.02 6.36 -14.80
N GLU A 124 -1.62 7.52 -14.53
CA GLU A 124 -1.18 8.45 -13.48
C GLU A 124 -1.25 7.83 -12.08
N ILE A 125 -2.33 7.16 -11.72
CA ILE A 125 -2.45 6.46 -10.43
C ILE A 125 -1.29 5.46 -10.25
N ASN A 126 -0.88 4.78 -11.31
CA ASN A 126 0.22 3.81 -11.24
C ASN A 126 1.61 4.44 -11.28
N ILE A 127 1.78 5.58 -11.98
CA ILE A 127 3.06 6.28 -12.15
C ILE A 127 3.33 7.23 -10.97
N ALA A 128 2.31 7.93 -10.49
CA ALA A 128 2.43 8.93 -9.43
C ALA A 128 2.73 8.33 -8.05
N THR A 129 2.55 7.03 -7.85
CA THR A 129 3.01 6.34 -6.64
C THR A 129 4.53 6.22 -6.67
N THR A 130 5.23 7.25 -6.22
CA THR A 130 6.67 7.18 -6.01
C THR A 130 6.95 6.25 -4.83
N PRO A 131 7.53 5.07 -5.05
CA PRO A 131 7.88 4.19 -3.94
C PRO A 131 8.93 4.85 -3.05
N TRP A 132 8.78 4.72 -1.75
CA TRP A 132 9.78 5.21 -0.80
C TRP A 132 11.18 4.72 -1.15
N LYS A 133 12.12 5.65 -1.25
CA LYS A 133 13.55 5.37 -1.38
C LYS A 133 14.15 5.06 -0.02
N GLY A 134 15.40 4.63 0.01
CA GLY A 134 16.11 4.32 1.26
C GLY A 134 16.08 5.46 2.28
N ALA A 135 16.31 6.69 1.84
CA ALA A 135 16.27 7.89 2.68
C ALA A 135 14.87 8.14 3.30
N ASP A 136 13.80 7.83 2.58
CA ASP A 136 12.43 8.04 3.08
C ASP A 136 12.11 7.07 4.22
N TYR A 137 12.60 5.83 4.15
CA TYR A 137 12.48 4.86 5.25
C TYR A 137 13.25 5.31 6.49
N VAL A 138 14.45 5.88 6.32
CA VAL A 138 15.24 6.45 7.43
C VAL A 138 14.46 7.57 8.12
N LYS A 139 13.91 8.51 7.33
CA LYS A 139 13.06 9.59 7.85
C LYS A 139 11.83 9.04 8.57
N GLY A 140 11.16 8.03 7.99
CA GLY A 140 9.98 7.40 8.58
C GLY A 140 10.27 6.81 9.96
N VAL A 141 11.39 6.11 10.14
CA VAL A 141 11.79 5.59 11.46
C VAL A 141 12.01 6.73 12.45
N LYS A 142 12.74 7.78 12.06
CA LYS A 142 12.99 8.94 12.92
C LYS A 142 11.72 9.68 13.35
N MET A 143 10.67 9.66 12.54
CA MET A 143 9.38 10.27 12.89
C MET A 143 8.55 9.43 13.85
N MET A 144 8.70 8.10 13.82
CA MET A 144 7.81 7.17 14.54
C MET A 144 8.45 6.52 15.76
N VAL A 145 9.77 6.61 15.90
CA VAL A 145 10.52 6.01 16.99
C VAL A 145 11.06 7.11 17.88
N GLU A 146 10.61 7.15 19.13
CA GLU A 146 11.04 8.15 20.12
C GLU A 146 12.42 7.83 20.73
N GLU A 147 12.87 6.57 20.59
CA GLU A 147 14.17 6.13 21.10
C GLU A 147 15.32 6.73 20.27
N GLU A 148 16.38 7.17 20.94
CA GLU A 148 17.61 7.61 20.26
C GLU A 148 18.28 6.45 19.53
N LEU A 149 18.48 6.63 18.23
CA LEU A 149 19.11 5.65 17.35
C LEU A 149 20.37 6.23 16.68
N PRO A 150 21.50 6.29 17.39
CA PRO A 150 22.70 6.98 16.92
C PRO A 150 23.20 6.54 15.53
N THR A 151 23.15 5.24 15.25
CA THR A 151 23.52 4.71 13.91
C THR A 151 22.57 5.24 12.83
N LEU A 152 21.28 5.30 13.12
CA LEU A 152 20.29 5.81 12.17
C LEU A 152 20.44 7.32 11.94
N ASP A 153 20.81 8.08 12.98
CA ASP A 153 21.07 9.51 12.86
C ASP A 153 22.24 9.78 11.92
N PHE A 154 23.33 9.05 12.07
CA PHE A 154 24.47 9.17 11.16
C PHE A 154 24.14 8.71 9.73
N VAL A 155 23.39 7.63 9.56
CA VAL A 155 22.87 7.21 8.24
C VAL A 155 21.96 8.29 7.64
N SER A 156 21.17 8.97 8.46
CA SER A 156 20.31 10.08 8.02
C SER A 156 21.15 11.25 7.50
N GLU A 157 22.17 11.65 8.22
CA GLU A 157 23.12 12.69 7.80
C GLU A 157 23.73 12.35 6.43
N LEU A 158 24.27 11.14 6.28
CA LEU A 158 24.88 10.70 5.02
C LEU A 158 23.89 10.63 3.86
N THR A 159 22.65 10.18 4.10
CA THR A 159 21.62 10.15 3.05
C THR A 159 21.17 11.55 2.65
N CYS A 160 21.15 12.51 3.57
CA CYS A 160 20.92 13.92 3.28
C CYS A 160 22.03 14.55 2.43
N MET A 161 23.27 14.06 2.57
CA MET A 161 24.42 14.45 1.73
C MET A 161 24.39 13.80 0.33
N GLY A 162 23.38 12.94 0.05
CA GLY A 162 23.21 12.30 -1.26
C GLY A 162 23.76 10.88 -1.37
N TYR A 163 24.30 10.31 -0.30
CA TYR A 163 24.74 8.91 -0.33
C TYR A 163 23.55 7.95 -0.37
N SER A 164 23.72 6.82 -1.07
CA SER A 164 22.71 5.77 -1.07
C SER A 164 22.56 5.14 0.33
N LEU A 165 21.39 4.59 0.65
CA LEU A 165 21.20 3.88 1.92
C LEU A 165 22.22 2.75 2.12
N ASP A 166 22.60 2.04 1.06
CA ASP A 166 23.60 0.97 1.12
C ASP A 166 24.99 1.50 1.50
N ALA A 167 25.43 2.58 0.86
CA ALA A 167 26.72 3.21 1.16
C ALA A 167 26.72 3.82 2.58
N ALA A 168 25.69 4.58 2.92
CA ALA A 168 25.53 5.20 4.24
C ALA A 168 25.50 4.15 5.36
N SER A 169 24.78 3.03 5.15
CA SER A 169 24.70 1.93 6.12
C SER A 169 26.06 1.28 6.34
N LYS A 170 26.76 0.93 5.26
CA LYS A 170 28.09 0.31 5.36
C LYS A 170 29.08 1.20 6.06
N TRP A 171 29.02 2.49 5.81
CA TRP A 171 29.87 3.47 6.46
C TRP A 171 29.56 3.55 7.97
N ALA A 172 28.30 3.71 8.33
CA ALA A 172 27.89 3.85 9.73
C ALA A 172 28.11 2.59 10.56
N THR A 173 28.10 1.41 9.95
CA THR A 173 28.17 0.12 10.65
C THR A 173 29.47 -0.66 10.43
N PHE A 174 30.40 -0.12 9.63
CA PHE A 174 31.63 -0.83 9.22
C PHE A 174 31.36 -2.19 8.55
N GLY A 175 30.46 -2.19 7.59
CA GLY A 175 30.19 -3.33 6.72
C GLY A 175 28.85 -4.04 6.90
N SER A 176 28.14 -3.80 8.00
CA SER A 176 26.78 -4.33 8.15
C SER A 176 25.79 -3.51 7.31
N LYS A 177 24.82 -4.19 6.73
CA LYS A 177 23.80 -3.54 5.88
C LYS A 177 22.53 -3.27 6.66
N ILE A 178 22.10 -2.00 6.72
CA ILE A 178 20.77 -1.63 7.15
C ILE A 178 19.84 -1.74 5.93
N SER A 179 19.10 -2.84 5.85
CA SER A 179 18.17 -3.07 4.75
C SER A 179 16.85 -2.32 4.96
N LYS A 180 16.07 -2.12 3.88
CA LYS A 180 14.71 -1.61 3.99
C LYS A 180 13.85 -2.44 4.95
N ALA A 181 14.07 -3.76 5.01
CA ALA A 181 13.32 -4.64 5.91
C ALA A 181 13.60 -4.34 7.38
N VAL A 182 14.83 -3.98 7.74
CA VAL A 182 15.19 -3.53 9.11
C VAL A 182 14.44 -2.24 9.45
N LEU A 183 14.43 -1.27 8.55
CA LEU A 183 13.75 0.01 8.75
C LEU A 183 12.23 -0.15 8.85
N VAL A 184 11.61 -1.00 8.02
CA VAL A 184 10.18 -1.31 8.10
C VAL A 184 9.82 -1.96 9.42
N ARG A 185 10.65 -2.88 9.93
CA ARG A 185 10.42 -3.47 11.26
C ARG A 185 10.53 -2.44 12.38
N ALA A 186 11.49 -1.52 12.27
CA ALA A 186 11.64 -0.45 13.25
C ALA A 186 10.43 0.50 13.27
N ILE A 187 9.87 0.85 12.11
CA ILE A 187 8.61 1.61 12.00
C ILE A 187 7.46 0.88 12.71
N SER A 188 7.44 -0.45 12.68
CA SER A 188 6.43 -1.29 13.37
C SER A 188 6.78 -1.55 14.85
N GLY A 189 7.71 -0.81 15.44
CA GLY A 189 8.10 -0.94 16.85
C GLY A 189 9.12 -2.04 17.18
N ASN A 190 9.61 -2.78 16.17
CA ASN A 190 10.60 -3.84 16.36
C ASN A 190 12.00 -3.36 15.92
N ILE A 191 12.71 -2.73 16.86
CA ILE A 191 13.97 -2.05 16.62
C ILE A 191 15.15 -3.03 16.72
N ASP A 192 15.86 -3.18 15.62
CA ASP A 192 17.05 -4.00 15.51
C ASP A 192 18.25 -3.36 16.25
N GLU A 193 19.06 -4.19 16.94
CA GLU A 193 20.23 -3.71 17.66
C GLU A 193 21.23 -2.94 16.78
N VAL A 194 21.31 -3.24 15.49
CA VAL A 194 22.21 -2.53 14.57
C VAL A 194 21.90 -1.04 14.51
N LEU A 195 20.66 -0.62 14.79
CA LEU A 195 20.27 0.78 14.82
C LEU A 195 20.66 1.50 16.13
N ARG A 196 20.81 0.73 17.22
CA ARG A 196 21.15 1.23 18.57
C ARG A 196 22.65 1.38 18.81
N LYS A 197 23.49 0.65 18.07
CA LYS A 197 24.95 0.62 18.28
C LYS A 197 25.58 1.98 17.99
N SER A 198 26.29 2.55 18.96
CA SER A 198 27.03 3.80 18.81
C SER A 198 28.53 3.60 18.58
N ASN A 199 29.06 2.42 18.91
CA ASN A 199 30.51 2.16 18.94
C ASN A 199 31.21 2.26 17.57
N THR A 200 30.49 2.14 16.47
CA THR A 200 31.02 2.22 15.10
C THR A 200 31.00 3.64 14.53
N ILE A 201 30.15 4.51 15.08
CA ILE A 201 29.92 5.87 14.56
C ILE A 201 31.17 6.73 14.70
N ASN A 202 31.87 6.64 15.82
CA ASN A 202 33.10 7.42 16.07
C ASN A 202 34.19 7.11 15.07
N ARG A 203 34.27 5.87 14.59
CA ARG A 203 35.22 5.47 13.56
C ARG A 203 34.84 6.03 12.18
N GLY A 204 33.53 6.03 11.84
CA GLY A 204 33.05 6.55 10.57
C GLY A 204 33.11 8.08 10.45
N ARG A 205 33.12 8.81 11.59
CA ARG A 205 33.27 10.27 11.59
C ARG A 205 34.70 10.76 11.53
N THR A 206 35.67 9.88 11.78
CA THR A 206 37.11 10.19 11.75
C THR A 206 37.76 9.89 10.40
N LEU A 207 37.06 9.31 9.45
CA LEU A 207 37.46 9.07 8.06
C LEU A 207 36.91 10.15 7.14
#